data_870a1698abcc73c0f3f588b1114d98fe
#
_entry.id   870a1698abcc73c0f3f588b1114d98fe
#
_cell.length_a   1.000
_cell.length_b   1.000
_cell.length_c   1.000
_cell.angle_alpha   90.00
_cell.angle_beta   90.00
_cell.angle_gamma   90.00
#
_symmetry.space_group_name_H-M   'P 1'
#
loop_
_entity.id
_entity.type
_entity.pdbx_description
1 polymer ?
#
loop_
_entity_poly.entity_id
_entity_poly.type
_entity_poly.pdbx_seq_one_letter_code
_entity_poly.pdbx_strand_id
1 'polypeptide(L)'
;MYLGVDIGSLTTKVVLIDRGKNLIAYSYSKTGPAGKETAERLIQEVLMKVNISRDNIQGIVATGYGRVLFSGKEFSEITCQARGIGHLYPEAKTIIDIGGQDSKVISLGKNGKVLDFAMNDKCAAGTGRFLEVMGQALEVSLEEIGQLAEKSQEVAKISSVCTVFAESEVISNLSRGQSREAVARGICEAVAARTAILAQKVGVVEPVVFTGGVAKNTGVVAALERKLGVKLLIPEDSTITAALGAALLAAENS
;
A
#
# COMPACT_ATOMS: atom_id res chain seq x y z
N MET A 1 -7.44 -11.81 22.30
CA MET A 1 -6.66 -11.17 21.23
C MET A 1 -7.54 -11.00 20.00
N TYR A 2 -7.12 -10.18 19.01
CA TYR A 2 -7.92 -9.85 17.84
C TYR A 2 -7.08 -9.94 16.58
N LEU A 3 -7.67 -10.46 15.52
CA LEU A 3 -7.02 -10.62 14.22
C LEU A 3 -7.63 -9.68 13.19
N GLY A 4 -6.77 -9.06 12.41
CA GLY A 4 -7.12 -8.36 11.18
C GLY A 4 -6.51 -9.07 9.98
N VAL A 5 -7.31 -9.31 8.96
CA VAL A 5 -6.92 -10.02 7.74
C VAL A 5 -7.19 -9.13 6.54
N ASP A 6 -6.15 -8.75 5.83
CA ASP A 6 -6.25 -8.04 4.56
C ASP A 6 -5.91 -8.98 3.40
N ILE A 7 -6.92 -9.40 2.67
CA ILE A 7 -6.75 -10.25 1.48
C ILE A 7 -6.74 -9.36 0.23
N GLY A 8 -5.58 -8.79 -0.03
CA GLY A 8 -5.38 -7.94 -1.20
C GLY A 8 -5.16 -8.75 -2.49
N SER A 9 -5.18 -8.07 -3.63
CA SER A 9 -5.02 -8.67 -4.96
C SER A 9 -3.64 -9.30 -5.19
N LEU A 10 -2.56 -8.72 -4.68
CA LEU A 10 -1.19 -9.23 -4.83
C LEU A 10 -0.64 -9.83 -3.52
N THR A 11 -1.02 -9.29 -2.38
CA THR A 11 -0.50 -9.72 -1.07
C THR A 11 -1.62 -9.86 -0.06
N THR A 12 -1.54 -10.90 0.78
CA THR A 12 -2.39 -11.11 1.96
C THR A 12 -1.56 -10.82 3.20
N LYS A 13 -2.16 -10.12 4.18
CA LYS A 13 -1.53 -9.73 5.44
C LYS A 13 -2.43 -10.12 6.60
N VAL A 14 -1.83 -10.57 7.69
CA VAL A 14 -2.51 -10.89 8.95
C VAL A 14 -1.80 -10.17 10.08
N VAL A 15 -2.57 -9.49 10.91
CA VAL A 15 -2.10 -8.75 12.08
C VAL A 15 -2.83 -9.24 13.32
N LEU A 16 -2.07 -9.49 14.39
CA LEU A 16 -2.57 -9.84 15.70
C LEU A 16 -2.29 -8.70 16.68
N ILE A 17 -3.32 -8.28 17.41
CA ILE A 17 -3.22 -7.31 18.49
C ILE A 17 -3.73 -7.90 19.82
N ASP A 18 -3.26 -7.32 20.94
CA ASP A 18 -3.78 -7.62 22.27
C ASP A 18 -5.03 -6.78 22.60
N ARG A 19 -5.56 -6.95 23.84
CA ARG A 19 -6.68 -6.15 24.36
C ARG A 19 -6.33 -4.66 24.53
N GLY A 20 -5.05 -4.36 24.72
CA GLY A 20 -4.53 -2.99 24.82
C GLY A 20 -4.33 -2.34 23.45
N LYS A 21 -4.69 -3.04 22.35
CA LYS A 21 -4.48 -2.60 20.96
C LYS A 21 -3.01 -2.51 20.56
N ASN A 22 -2.12 -3.19 21.26
CA ASN A 22 -0.71 -3.27 20.90
C ASN A 22 -0.52 -4.32 19.81
N LEU A 23 0.32 -4.03 18.82
CA LEU A 23 0.74 -4.98 17.79
C LEU A 23 1.59 -6.08 18.43
N ILE A 24 1.16 -7.34 18.34
CA ILE A 24 1.85 -8.48 18.92
C ILE A 24 2.66 -9.24 17.87
N ALA A 25 2.03 -9.52 16.73
CA ALA A 25 2.68 -10.22 15.62
C ALA A 25 1.95 -9.94 14.31
N TYR A 26 2.66 -10.12 13.21
CA TYR A 26 2.09 -10.11 11.88
C TYR A 26 2.83 -11.05 10.93
N SER A 27 2.17 -11.37 9.83
CA SER A 27 2.76 -12.08 8.69
C SER A 27 2.10 -11.61 7.40
N TYR A 28 2.84 -11.68 6.29
CA TYR A 28 2.28 -11.44 4.96
C TYR A 28 3.00 -12.24 3.88
N SER A 29 2.29 -12.54 2.81
CA SER A 29 2.85 -13.21 1.63
C SER A 29 2.06 -12.86 0.37
N LYS A 30 2.54 -13.30 -0.79
CA LYS A 30 1.77 -13.21 -2.05
C LYS A 30 0.43 -13.93 -1.87
N THR A 31 -0.67 -13.31 -2.32
CA THR A 31 -2.03 -13.87 -2.23
C THR A 31 -2.15 -15.15 -3.05
N GLY A 32 -1.63 -15.14 -4.28
CA GLY A 32 -1.80 -16.26 -5.20
C GLY A 32 -3.27 -16.48 -5.61
N PRO A 33 -3.59 -17.63 -6.25
CA PRO A 33 -4.95 -17.94 -6.70
C PRO A 33 -5.90 -18.34 -5.58
N ALA A 34 -5.37 -18.74 -4.42
CA ALA A 34 -6.11 -19.27 -3.27
C ALA A 34 -5.99 -18.32 -2.06
N GLY A 35 -6.56 -17.12 -2.17
CA GLY A 35 -6.42 -16.07 -1.16
C GLY A 35 -6.93 -16.45 0.23
N LYS A 36 -7.99 -17.25 0.32
CA LYS A 36 -8.53 -17.76 1.60
C LYS A 36 -7.56 -18.70 2.29
N GLU A 37 -7.02 -19.65 1.58
CA GLU A 37 -6.04 -20.63 2.08
C GLU A 37 -4.75 -19.91 2.49
N THR A 38 -4.33 -18.90 1.72
CA THR A 38 -3.19 -18.05 2.08
C THR A 38 -3.46 -17.32 3.40
N ALA A 39 -4.64 -16.75 3.58
CA ALA A 39 -5.01 -16.07 4.83
C ALA A 39 -5.01 -17.05 6.02
N GLU A 40 -5.61 -18.23 5.88
CA GLU A 40 -5.62 -19.25 6.94
C GLU A 40 -4.21 -19.72 7.31
N ARG A 41 -3.33 -19.94 6.33
CA ARG A 41 -1.93 -20.27 6.58
C ARG A 41 -1.20 -19.15 7.35
N LEU A 42 -1.40 -17.90 6.96
CA LEU A 42 -0.80 -16.75 7.63
C LEU A 42 -1.33 -16.56 9.06
N ILE A 43 -2.62 -16.85 9.31
CA ILE A 43 -3.18 -16.88 10.65
C ILE A 43 -2.44 -17.93 11.51
N GLN A 44 -2.26 -19.13 11.00
CA GLN A 44 -1.51 -20.19 11.71
C GLN A 44 -0.08 -19.74 12.01
N GLU A 45 0.62 -19.15 11.03
CA GLU A 45 1.98 -18.63 11.23
C GLU A 45 2.04 -17.58 12.34
N VAL A 46 1.09 -16.63 12.36
CA VAL A 46 1.04 -15.58 13.40
C VAL A 46 0.77 -16.16 14.77
N LEU A 47 -0.17 -17.11 14.89
CA LEU A 47 -0.48 -17.79 16.15
C LEU A 47 0.69 -18.59 16.68
N MET A 48 1.41 -19.33 15.80
CA MET A 48 2.61 -20.07 16.16
C MET A 48 3.75 -19.19 16.64
N LYS A 49 3.97 -18.03 16.01
CA LYS A 49 5.01 -17.06 16.44
C LYS A 49 4.88 -16.64 17.89
N VAL A 50 3.67 -16.63 18.43
CA VAL A 50 3.37 -16.17 19.80
C VAL A 50 2.88 -17.30 20.71
N ASN A 51 2.91 -18.53 20.22
CA ASN A 51 2.55 -19.77 20.95
C ASN A 51 1.15 -19.71 21.58
N ILE A 52 0.15 -19.28 20.79
CA ILE A 52 -1.25 -19.26 21.22
C ILE A 52 -2.15 -20.09 20.31
N SER A 53 -3.27 -20.59 20.85
CA SER A 53 -4.28 -21.31 20.06
C SER A 53 -5.31 -20.33 19.44
N ARG A 54 -6.03 -20.82 18.42
CA ARG A 54 -7.11 -20.05 17.79
C ARG A 54 -8.24 -19.68 18.75
N ASP A 55 -8.47 -20.50 19.79
CA ASP A 55 -9.50 -20.25 20.80
C ASP A 55 -9.23 -19.00 21.66
N ASN A 56 -8.00 -18.50 21.64
CA ASN A 56 -7.64 -17.25 22.30
C ASN A 56 -8.05 -16.00 21.50
N ILE A 57 -8.55 -16.19 20.27
CA ILE A 57 -8.98 -15.10 19.38
C ILE A 57 -10.44 -14.78 19.64
N GLN A 58 -10.70 -13.56 20.08
CA GLN A 58 -12.02 -13.06 20.45
C GLN A 58 -12.77 -12.43 19.29
N GLY A 59 -12.05 -11.98 18.26
CA GLY A 59 -12.65 -11.39 17.07
C GLY A 59 -11.69 -11.40 15.88
N ILE A 60 -12.27 -11.56 14.70
CA ILE A 60 -11.57 -11.49 13.41
C ILE A 60 -12.35 -10.58 12.48
N VAL A 61 -11.64 -9.65 11.84
CA VAL A 61 -12.19 -8.79 10.78
C VAL A 61 -11.37 -8.96 9.51
N ALA A 62 -12.06 -9.13 8.39
CA ALA A 62 -11.46 -9.20 7.06
C ALA A 62 -11.66 -7.91 6.27
N THR A 63 -10.67 -7.59 5.43
CA THR A 63 -10.69 -6.49 4.46
C THR A 63 -9.98 -6.89 3.16
N GLY A 64 -9.88 -5.98 2.21
CA GLY A 64 -9.29 -6.24 0.90
C GLY A 64 -10.27 -6.85 -0.10
N TYR A 65 -9.80 -7.14 -1.30
CA TYR A 65 -10.62 -7.73 -2.38
C TYR A 65 -11.19 -9.10 -2.03
N GLY A 66 -10.42 -9.91 -1.33
CA GLY A 66 -10.81 -11.27 -0.95
C GLY A 66 -11.63 -11.37 0.34
N ARG A 67 -11.99 -10.26 0.99
CA ARG A 67 -12.71 -10.26 2.27
C ARG A 67 -13.99 -11.10 2.27
N VAL A 68 -14.73 -11.07 1.17
CA VAL A 68 -15.98 -11.81 0.99
C VAL A 68 -15.82 -13.33 0.99
N LEU A 69 -14.59 -13.83 0.78
CA LEU A 69 -14.26 -15.26 0.83
C LEU A 69 -13.96 -15.72 2.26
N PHE A 70 -13.80 -14.78 3.18
CA PHE A 70 -13.45 -15.05 4.58
C PHE A 70 -14.69 -14.99 5.47
N SER A 71 -14.90 -16.02 6.28
CA SER A 71 -16.03 -16.05 7.22
C SER A 71 -15.76 -15.13 8.41
N GLY A 72 -16.59 -14.12 8.61
CA GLY A 72 -16.47 -13.19 9.74
C GLY A 72 -17.04 -11.81 9.43
N LYS A 73 -16.80 -10.85 10.31
CA LYS A 73 -17.13 -9.44 10.05
C LYS A 73 -16.17 -8.88 8.99
N GLU A 74 -16.71 -8.12 8.04
CA GLU A 74 -15.92 -7.47 7.01
C GLU A 74 -16.11 -5.96 7.03
N PHE A 75 -15.04 -5.24 6.68
CA PHE A 75 -15.07 -3.79 6.50
C PHE A 75 -14.36 -3.41 5.19
N SER A 76 -14.70 -2.23 4.68
CA SER A 76 -14.05 -1.69 3.51
C SER A 76 -12.57 -1.42 3.80
N GLU A 77 -11.74 -1.55 2.77
CA GLU A 77 -10.32 -1.24 2.85
C GLU A 77 -10.06 0.21 3.25
N ILE A 78 -10.89 1.14 2.76
CA ILE A 78 -10.86 2.56 3.14
C ILE A 78 -11.05 2.73 4.65
N THR A 79 -12.06 2.05 5.23
CA THR A 79 -12.35 2.11 6.66
C THR A 79 -11.20 1.53 7.48
N CYS A 80 -10.68 0.37 7.07
CA CYS A 80 -9.57 -0.28 7.76
C CYS A 80 -8.30 0.57 7.69
N GLN A 81 -7.98 1.13 6.52
CA GLN A 81 -6.81 1.99 6.34
C GLN A 81 -6.89 3.25 7.20
N ALA A 82 -8.05 3.91 7.20
CA ALA A 82 -8.28 5.08 8.06
C ALA A 82 -8.13 4.73 9.55
N ARG A 83 -8.64 3.57 9.96
CA ARG A 83 -8.55 3.13 11.37
C ARG A 83 -7.12 2.78 11.77
N GLY A 84 -6.37 2.08 10.92
CA GLY A 84 -4.96 1.71 11.18
C GLY A 84 -4.06 2.94 11.25
N ILE A 85 -4.18 3.84 10.27
CA ILE A 85 -3.39 5.07 10.25
C ILE A 85 -3.80 6.03 11.37
N GLY A 86 -5.10 6.19 11.67
CA GLY A 86 -5.55 7.01 12.79
C GLY A 86 -5.08 6.52 14.17
N HIS A 87 -4.74 5.22 14.29
CA HIS A 87 -4.12 4.67 15.50
C HIS A 87 -2.61 4.98 15.56
N LEU A 88 -1.89 4.83 14.44
CA LEU A 88 -0.45 5.08 14.37
C LEU A 88 -0.10 6.58 14.35
N TYR A 89 -0.92 7.37 13.68
CA TYR A 89 -0.74 8.81 13.46
C TYR A 89 -2.05 9.56 13.72
N PRO A 90 -2.39 9.82 14.99
CA PRO A 90 -3.70 10.43 15.36
C PRO A 90 -3.95 11.80 14.72
N GLU A 91 -2.89 12.53 14.37
CA GLU A 91 -2.93 13.84 13.73
C GLU A 91 -3.03 13.79 12.20
N ALA A 92 -2.89 12.61 11.58
CA ALA A 92 -2.95 12.47 10.12
C ALA A 92 -4.23 13.08 9.52
N LYS A 93 -4.08 13.81 8.42
CA LYS A 93 -5.18 14.44 7.69
C LYS A 93 -5.40 13.83 6.31
N THR A 94 -4.34 13.31 5.70
CA THR A 94 -4.41 12.66 4.39
C THR A 94 -3.66 11.34 4.44
N ILE A 95 -4.25 10.31 3.85
CA ILE A 95 -3.57 9.05 3.59
C ILE A 95 -3.42 8.90 2.09
N ILE A 96 -2.23 8.56 1.65
CA ILE A 96 -1.95 8.04 0.32
C ILE A 96 -1.64 6.56 0.49
N ASP A 97 -2.41 5.70 -0.15
CA ASP A 97 -2.19 4.25 -0.12
C ASP A 97 -2.00 3.74 -1.54
N ILE A 98 -0.81 3.21 -1.83
CA ILE A 98 -0.52 2.59 -3.11
C ILE A 98 -0.26 1.09 -2.90
N GLY A 99 -1.28 0.33 -3.26
CA GLY A 99 -1.28 -1.12 -3.20
C GLY A 99 -0.69 -1.78 -4.44
N GLY A 100 -0.98 -3.09 -4.55
CA GLY A 100 -0.52 -3.90 -5.68
C GLY A 100 -1.20 -3.55 -7.00
N GLN A 101 -2.53 -3.39 -7.02
CA GLN A 101 -3.31 -3.13 -8.24
C GLN A 101 -4.21 -1.90 -8.14
N ASP A 102 -4.19 -1.21 -7.04
CA ASP A 102 -4.97 0.00 -6.80
C ASP A 102 -4.13 1.09 -6.11
N SER A 103 -4.65 2.29 -6.14
CA SER A 103 -4.13 3.43 -5.37
C SER A 103 -5.28 4.27 -4.84
N LYS A 104 -5.12 4.79 -3.64
CA LYS A 104 -6.15 5.54 -2.91
C LYS A 104 -5.57 6.79 -2.29
N VAL A 105 -6.38 7.84 -2.24
CA VAL A 105 -6.14 9.02 -1.41
C VAL A 105 -7.37 9.19 -0.53
N ILE A 106 -7.15 9.32 0.78
CA ILE A 106 -8.23 9.39 1.78
C ILE A 106 -8.03 10.64 2.62
N SER A 107 -9.06 11.47 2.70
CA SER A 107 -9.09 12.63 3.60
C SER A 107 -9.67 12.23 4.94
N LEU A 108 -8.99 12.62 6.03
CA LEU A 108 -9.38 12.31 7.39
C LEU A 108 -9.82 13.56 8.16
N GLY A 109 -10.94 13.43 8.84
CA GLY A 109 -11.42 14.35 9.85
C GLY A 109 -10.91 14.02 11.25
N LYS A 110 -11.55 14.62 12.26
CA LYS A 110 -11.25 14.34 13.67
C LYS A 110 -11.43 12.83 13.96
N ASN A 111 -10.56 12.29 14.81
CA ASN A 111 -10.58 10.90 15.25
C ASN A 111 -10.46 9.86 14.11
N GLY A 112 -9.79 10.20 13.03
CA GLY A 112 -9.60 9.29 11.89
C GLY A 112 -10.87 9.00 11.08
N LYS A 113 -11.93 9.83 11.21
CA LYS A 113 -13.15 9.69 10.40
C LYS A 113 -12.84 10.00 8.94
N VAL A 114 -13.20 9.09 8.04
CA VAL A 114 -13.12 9.34 6.59
C VAL A 114 -14.09 10.46 6.21
N LEU A 115 -13.57 11.51 5.58
CA LEU A 115 -14.36 12.63 5.05
C LEU A 115 -14.65 12.44 3.56
N ASP A 116 -13.61 12.08 2.81
CA ASP A 116 -13.68 11.86 1.36
C ASP A 116 -12.56 10.93 0.91
N PHE A 117 -12.69 10.32 -0.25
CA PHE A 117 -11.63 9.51 -0.85
C PHE A 117 -11.75 9.45 -2.37
N ALA A 118 -10.62 9.26 -3.02
CA ALA A 118 -10.55 8.91 -4.44
C ALA A 118 -9.71 7.64 -4.61
N MET A 119 -10.11 6.79 -5.54
CA MET A 119 -9.45 5.51 -5.80
C MET A 119 -9.25 5.29 -7.30
N ASN A 120 -8.15 4.66 -7.65
CA ASN A 120 -7.91 4.05 -8.94
C ASN A 120 -7.79 2.54 -8.75
N ASP A 121 -8.81 1.80 -9.13
CA ASP A 121 -8.90 0.34 -9.07
C ASP A 121 -9.10 -0.32 -10.45
N LYS A 122 -9.07 0.48 -11.52
CA LYS A 122 -9.32 0.03 -12.90
C LYS A 122 -8.07 0.02 -13.78
N CYS A 123 -7.00 0.69 -13.35
CA CYS A 123 -5.80 0.86 -14.15
C CYS A 123 -4.55 0.60 -13.32
N ALA A 124 -3.64 -0.24 -13.82
CA ALA A 124 -2.38 -0.56 -13.17
C ALA A 124 -1.42 0.65 -13.10
N ALA A 125 -1.55 1.65 -13.99
CA ALA A 125 -0.71 2.83 -13.96
C ALA A 125 -0.79 3.55 -12.60
N GLY A 126 0.36 3.77 -11.95
CA GLY A 126 0.44 4.37 -10.63
C GLY A 126 0.22 3.39 -9.46
N THR A 127 0.41 2.09 -9.68
CA THR A 127 0.28 1.03 -8.67
C THR A 127 1.54 0.17 -8.58
N GLY A 128 1.60 -0.76 -7.63
CA GLY A 128 2.71 -1.71 -7.52
C GLY A 128 2.88 -2.56 -8.77
N ARG A 129 1.77 -2.94 -9.44
CA ARG A 129 1.82 -3.70 -10.70
C ARG A 129 2.51 -2.93 -11.84
N PHE A 130 2.32 -1.62 -11.89
CA PHE A 130 3.06 -0.77 -12.83
C PHE A 130 4.57 -0.88 -12.57
N LEU A 131 5.00 -0.75 -11.30
CA LEU A 131 6.42 -0.87 -10.94
C LEU A 131 6.98 -2.27 -11.24
N GLU A 132 6.21 -3.34 -11.03
CA GLU A 132 6.62 -4.70 -11.38
C GLU A 132 6.94 -4.85 -12.87
N VAL A 133 6.05 -4.35 -13.75
CA VAL A 133 6.26 -4.38 -15.21
C VAL A 133 7.48 -3.54 -15.61
N MET A 134 7.60 -2.34 -15.03
CA MET A 134 8.75 -1.46 -15.30
C MET A 134 10.07 -2.05 -14.80
N GLY A 135 10.04 -2.72 -13.63
CA GLY A 135 11.21 -3.42 -13.09
C GLY A 135 11.67 -4.56 -14.00
N GLN A 136 10.73 -5.32 -14.57
CA GLN A 136 11.05 -6.36 -15.56
C GLN A 136 11.69 -5.77 -16.82
N ALA A 137 11.15 -4.66 -17.35
CA ALA A 137 11.70 -3.98 -18.53
C ALA A 137 13.09 -3.37 -18.26
N LEU A 138 13.37 -2.96 -17.02
CA LEU A 138 14.69 -2.46 -16.58
C LEU A 138 15.63 -3.59 -16.13
N GLU A 139 15.15 -4.83 -15.99
CA GLU A 139 15.89 -5.97 -15.40
C GLU A 139 16.41 -5.66 -13.98
N VAL A 140 15.54 -5.09 -13.12
CA VAL A 140 15.85 -4.76 -11.73
C VAL A 140 14.68 -5.10 -10.81
N SER A 141 14.95 -5.25 -9.51
CA SER A 141 13.92 -5.39 -8.48
C SER A 141 13.17 -4.07 -8.22
N LEU A 142 12.02 -4.15 -7.55
CA LEU A 142 11.25 -2.97 -7.17
C LEU A 142 12.03 -2.01 -6.27
N GLU A 143 12.87 -2.54 -5.40
CA GLU A 143 13.71 -1.75 -4.52
C GLU A 143 14.82 -1.03 -5.28
N GLU A 144 15.47 -1.71 -6.23
CA GLU A 144 16.51 -1.13 -7.07
C GLU A 144 15.99 0.02 -7.95
N ILE A 145 14.71 0.01 -8.38
CA ILE A 145 14.12 1.15 -9.09
C ILE A 145 14.27 2.43 -8.27
N GLY A 146 13.93 2.39 -6.98
CA GLY A 146 14.05 3.55 -6.09
C GLY A 146 15.48 4.02 -5.94
N GLN A 147 16.41 3.08 -5.67
CA GLN A 147 17.82 3.37 -5.51
C GLN A 147 18.47 3.95 -6.79
N LEU A 148 18.10 3.46 -7.97
CA LEU A 148 18.55 4.02 -9.24
C LEU A 148 17.99 5.42 -9.47
N ALA A 149 16.70 5.63 -9.20
CA ALA A 149 16.04 6.92 -9.38
C ALA A 149 16.70 8.04 -8.56
N GLU A 150 17.23 7.74 -7.37
CA GLU A 150 17.94 8.69 -6.52
C GLU A 150 19.29 9.14 -7.09
N LYS A 151 19.93 8.31 -7.91
CA LYS A 151 21.25 8.57 -8.49
C LYS A 151 21.22 9.53 -9.68
N SER A 152 20.07 9.80 -10.27
CA SER A 152 19.95 10.67 -11.45
C SER A 152 19.34 12.03 -11.12
N GLN A 153 19.84 13.08 -11.76
CA GLN A 153 19.17 14.38 -11.85
C GLN A 153 18.28 14.48 -13.10
N GLU A 154 18.58 13.67 -14.11
CA GLU A 154 17.80 13.60 -15.34
C GLU A 154 16.55 12.74 -15.16
N VAL A 155 15.48 13.07 -15.87
CA VAL A 155 14.20 12.38 -15.84
C VAL A 155 13.84 11.94 -17.25
N ALA A 156 13.86 10.66 -17.53
CA ALA A 156 13.35 10.13 -18.80
C ALA A 156 11.82 10.32 -18.87
N LYS A 157 11.31 10.65 -20.04
CA LYS A 157 9.88 10.79 -20.25
C LYS A 157 9.23 9.40 -20.31
N ILE A 158 8.42 9.09 -19.31
CA ILE A 158 7.64 7.85 -19.18
C ILE A 158 6.16 8.21 -19.00
N SER A 159 5.28 7.54 -19.75
CA SER A 159 3.84 7.73 -19.68
C SER A 159 3.27 7.29 -18.32
N SER A 160 2.42 8.11 -17.75
CA SER A 160 1.63 7.78 -16.57
C SER A 160 0.21 7.29 -16.89
N VAL A 161 -0.12 7.14 -18.18
CA VAL A 161 -1.49 6.85 -18.64
C VAL A 161 -1.74 5.35 -18.77
N CYS A 162 -0.83 4.63 -19.41
CA CYS A 162 -1.00 3.21 -19.70
C CYS A 162 0.31 2.45 -19.47
N THR A 163 0.25 1.36 -18.71
CA THR A 163 1.40 0.50 -18.38
C THR A 163 2.06 -0.08 -19.64
N VAL A 164 1.29 -0.48 -20.65
CA VAL A 164 1.82 -1.05 -21.92
C VAL A 164 2.64 -0.03 -22.69
N PHE A 165 2.15 1.22 -22.79
CA PHE A 165 2.92 2.28 -23.45
C PHE A 165 4.16 2.67 -22.64
N ALA A 166 4.05 2.71 -21.33
CA ALA A 166 5.19 3.00 -20.43
C ALA A 166 6.30 1.96 -20.59
N GLU A 167 5.97 0.66 -20.69
CA GLU A 167 6.93 -0.42 -20.90
C GLU A 167 7.67 -0.22 -22.23
N SER A 168 6.96 0.06 -23.32
CA SER A 168 7.55 0.35 -24.64
C SER A 168 8.46 1.60 -24.60
N GLU A 169 8.08 2.62 -23.82
CA GLU A 169 8.90 3.83 -23.65
C GLU A 169 10.16 3.57 -22.82
N VAL A 170 10.10 2.71 -21.80
CA VAL A 170 11.28 2.26 -21.04
C VAL A 170 12.29 1.62 -21.99
N ILE A 171 11.87 0.63 -22.78
CA ILE A 171 12.72 -0.06 -23.75
C ILE A 171 13.29 0.93 -24.77
N SER A 172 12.46 1.83 -25.30
CA SER A 172 12.88 2.83 -26.29
C SER A 172 13.90 3.83 -25.73
N ASN A 173 13.72 4.29 -24.49
CA ASN A 173 14.65 5.22 -23.85
C ASN A 173 16.03 4.56 -23.63
N LEU A 174 16.05 3.31 -23.16
CA LEU A 174 17.29 2.54 -23.00
C LEU A 174 17.99 2.32 -24.34
N SER A 175 17.25 1.95 -25.40
CA SER A 175 17.80 1.74 -26.76
C SER A 175 18.38 3.02 -27.39
N ARG A 176 17.90 4.20 -26.95
CA ARG A 176 18.44 5.51 -27.36
C ARG A 176 19.62 5.97 -26.49
N GLY A 177 20.10 5.14 -25.57
CA GLY A 177 21.26 5.42 -24.74
C GLY A 177 20.96 6.26 -23.48
N GLN A 178 19.70 6.42 -23.09
CA GLN A 178 19.42 7.02 -21.79
C GLN A 178 19.88 6.09 -20.65
N SER A 179 20.38 6.69 -19.58
CA SER A 179 20.84 5.92 -18.42
C SER A 179 19.67 5.21 -17.71
N ARG A 180 19.96 4.06 -17.11
CA ARG A 180 18.97 3.32 -16.31
C ARG A 180 18.44 4.15 -15.15
N GLU A 181 19.29 4.99 -14.58
CA GLU A 181 18.98 5.91 -13.48
C GLU A 181 17.96 6.97 -13.92
N ALA A 182 18.14 7.59 -15.09
CA ALA A 182 17.18 8.56 -15.63
C ALA A 182 15.83 7.91 -15.95
N VAL A 183 15.85 6.68 -16.48
CA VAL A 183 14.63 5.91 -16.77
C VAL A 183 13.93 5.51 -15.48
N ALA A 184 14.65 5.00 -14.47
CA ALA A 184 14.08 4.66 -13.15
C ALA A 184 13.45 5.89 -12.48
N ARG A 185 14.07 7.06 -12.57
CA ARG A 185 13.50 8.31 -12.07
C ARG A 185 12.22 8.69 -12.83
N GLY A 186 12.20 8.54 -14.15
CA GLY A 186 11.00 8.74 -14.97
C GLY A 186 9.83 7.84 -14.56
N ILE A 187 10.11 6.58 -14.22
CA ILE A 187 9.12 5.62 -13.71
C ILE A 187 8.53 6.11 -12.38
N CYS A 188 9.35 6.55 -11.43
CA CYS A 188 8.89 7.07 -10.15
C CYS A 188 8.06 8.35 -10.33
N GLU A 189 8.47 9.26 -11.22
CA GLU A 189 7.70 10.47 -11.54
C GLU A 189 6.35 10.15 -12.21
N ALA A 190 6.27 9.09 -13.03
CA ALA A 190 5.01 8.64 -13.62
C ALA A 190 4.01 8.15 -12.55
N VAL A 191 4.49 7.39 -11.54
CA VAL A 191 3.68 6.99 -10.38
C VAL A 191 3.20 8.21 -9.60
N ALA A 192 4.10 9.13 -9.28
CA ALA A 192 3.78 10.35 -8.55
C ALA A 192 2.77 11.23 -9.32
N ALA A 193 2.92 11.37 -10.63
CA ALA A 193 1.98 12.13 -11.46
C ALA A 193 0.56 11.53 -11.43
N ARG A 194 0.45 10.19 -11.48
CA ARG A 194 -0.86 9.51 -11.40
C ARG A 194 -1.51 9.67 -10.04
N THR A 195 -0.74 9.52 -8.96
CA THR A 195 -1.21 9.70 -7.59
C THR A 195 -1.63 11.15 -7.32
N ALA A 196 -0.90 12.13 -7.85
CA ALA A 196 -1.24 13.54 -7.69
C ALA A 196 -2.61 13.89 -8.30
N ILE A 197 -3.04 13.22 -9.39
CA ILE A 197 -4.38 13.39 -9.96
C ILE A 197 -5.46 12.94 -8.98
N LEU A 198 -5.24 11.85 -8.24
CA LEU A 198 -6.17 11.42 -7.18
C LEU A 198 -6.15 12.38 -6.01
N ALA A 199 -4.96 12.83 -5.62
CA ALA A 199 -4.76 13.77 -4.52
C ALA A 199 -5.47 15.10 -4.77
N GLN A 200 -5.47 15.60 -6.02
CA GLN A 200 -6.19 16.81 -6.39
C GLN A 200 -7.71 16.69 -6.26
N LYS A 201 -8.29 15.50 -6.43
CA LYS A 201 -9.74 15.29 -6.29
C LYS A 201 -10.21 15.37 -4.85
N VAL A 202 -9.38 14.92 -3.91
CA VAL A 202 -9.71 14.83 -2.48
C VAL A 202 -9.23 16.06 -1.71
N GLY A 203 -8.18 16.71 -2.20
CA GLY A 203 -7.41 17.71 -1.47
C GLY A 203 -6.37 17.09 -0.54
N VAL A 204 -5.19 17.70 -0.49
CA VAL A 204 -4.09 17.25 0.39
C VAL A 204 -3.95 18.21 1.54
N VAL A 205 -4.05 17.70 2.76
CA VAL A 205 -3.86 18.44 4.01
C VAL A 205 -2.83 17.68 4.85
N GLU A 206 -1.81 18.40 5.32
CA GLU A 206 -0.78 17.83 6.20
C GLU A 206 -1.31 17.63 7.64
N PRO A 207 -0.82 16.62 8.39
CA PRO A 207 0.19 15.63 8.01
C PRO A 207 -0.33 14.58 7.02
N VAL A 208 0.53 14.21 6.04
CA VAL A 208 0.23 13.20 5.02
C VAL A 208 0.97 11.91 5.34
N VAL A 209 0.24 10.80 5.44
CA VAL A 209 0.83 9.48 5.64
C VAL A 209 0.80 8.70 4.32
N PHE A 210 1.95 8.20 3.89
CA PHE A 210 2.06 7.33 2.72
C PHE A 210 2.24 5.88 3.13
N THR A 211 1.37 5.00 2.65
CA THR A 211 1.27 3.60 3.05
C THR A 211 1.06 2.68 1.83
N GLY A 212 0.94 1.38 2.08
CA GLY A 212 0.92 0.36 1.04
C GLY A 212 2.32 -0.14 0.69
N GLY A 213 2.40 -1.18 -0.16
CA GLY A 213 3.67 -1.80 -0.53
C GLY A 213 4.62 -0.86 -1.28
N VAL A 214 4.08 0.09 -2.03
CA VAL A 214 4.87 1.05 -2.82
C VAL A 214 5.54 2.11 -1.94
N ALA A 215 5.07 2.35 -0.72
CA ALA A 215 5.71 3.28 0.21
C ALA A 215 7.13 2.85 0.65
N LYS A 216 7.51 1.60 0.38
CA LYS A 216 8.90 1.10 0.57
C LYS A 216 9.86 1.56 -0.53
N ASN A 217 9.36 2.09 -1.66
CA ASN A 217 10.20 2.57 -2.76
C ASN A 217 10.57 4.04 -2.55
N THR A 218 11.82 4.29 -2.18
CA THR A 218 12.33 5.62 -1.82
C THR A 218 12.25 6.63 -2.98
N GLY A 219 12.45 6.17 -4.21
CA GLY A 219 12.32 7.00 -5.41
C GLY A 219 10.89 7.50 -5.63
N VAL A 220 9.88 6.65 -5.37
CA VAL A 220 8.47 7.05 -5.43
C VAL A 220 8.13 8.02 -4.30
N VAL A 221 8.62 7.77 -3.08
CA VAL A 221 8.47 8.70 -1.95
C VAL A 221 8.98 10.09 -2.33
N ALA A 222 10.23 10.18 -2.78
CA ALA A 222 10.84 11.44 -3.16
C ALA A 222 10.10 12.13 -4.33
N ALA A 223 9.62 11.36 -5.32
CA ALA A 223 8.85 11.91 -6.43
C ALA A 223 7.49 12.46 -5.98
N LEU A 224 6.79 11.76 -5.06
CA LEU A 224 5.53 12.22 -4.48
C LEU A 224 5.71 13.49 -3.63
N GLU A 225 6.73 13.53 -2.77
CA GLU A 225 7.04 14.71 -1.97
C GLU A 225 7.28 15.94 -2.87
N ARG A 226 8.09 15.80 -3.92
CA ARG A 226 8.31 16.88 -4.90
C ARG A 226 7.02 17.29 -5.60
N LYS A 227 6.22 16.31 -6.03
CA LYS A 227 5.01 16.56 -6.83
C LYS A 227 3.90 17.22 -6.02
N LEU A 228 3.75 16.85 -4.76
CA LEU A 228 2.70 17.37 -3.87
C LEU A 228 3.15 18.58 -3.05
N GLY A 229 4.45 18.81 -2.94
CA GLY A 229 5.03 19.91 -2.14
C GLY A 229 4.88 19.69 -0.62
N VAL A 230 4.78 18.44 -0.17
CA VAL A 230 4.58 18.08 1.24
C VAL A 230 5.60 17.03 1.68
N LYS A 231 5.80 16.89 2.98
CA LYS A 231 6.54 15.77 3.55
C LYS A 231 5.61 14.61 3.85
N LEU A 232 6.12 13.39 3.57
CA LEU A 232 5.36 12.16 3.78
C LEU A 232 5.85 11.44 5.04
N LEU A 233 4.91 11.11 5.91
CA LEU A 233 5.13 10.20 7.03
C LEU A 233 4.94 8.76 6.53
N ILE A 234 5.90 7.89 6.80
CA ILE A 234 5.87 6.49 6.36
C ILE A 234 5.87 5.60 7.59
N PRO A 235 4.84 4.75 7.78
CA PRO A 235 4.84 3.76 8.87
C PRO A 235 6.03 2.81 8.76
N GLU A 236 6.55 2.34 9.89
CA GLU A 236 7.66 1.38 9.96
C GLU A 236 7.39 0.14 9.09
N ASP A 237 6.17 -0.42 9.17
CA ASP A 237 5.68 -1.37 8.16
C ASP A 237 4.42 -0.84 7.48
N SER A 238 4.63 -0.13 6.38
CA SER A 238 3.57 0.45 5.56
C SER A 238 2.64 -0.59 4.92
N THR A 239 3.05 -1.87 4.87
CA THR A 239 2.30 -2.93 4.18
C THR A 239 1.11 -3.43 4.99
N ILE A 240 1.17 -3.38 6.34
CA ILE A 240 0.19 -4.01 7.23
C ILE A 240 -0.89 -3.07 7.77
N THR A 241 -0.88 -1.80 7.43
CA THR A 241 -1.72 -0.76 8.05
C THR A 241 -3.23 -1.04 7.91
N ALA A 242 -3.68 -1.56 6.77
CA ALA A 242 -5.08 -1.97 6.59
C ALA A 242 -5.44 -3.19 7.46
N ALA A 243 -4.55 -4.19 7.55
CA ALA A 243 -4.75 -5.34 8.43
C ALA A 243 -4.73 -4.94 9.92
N LEU A 244 -3.89 -3.98 10.32
CA LEU A 244 -3.91 -3.40 11.65
C LEU A 244 -5.25 -2.72 11.94
N GLY A 245 -5.75 -1.91 11.00
CA GLY A 245 -7.07 -1.29 11.13
C GLY A 245 -8.19 -2.32 11.25
N ALA A 246 -8.14 -3.41 10.50
CA ALA A 246 -9.08 -4.53 10.63
C ALA A 246 -9.01 -5.17 12.03
N ALA A 247 -7.82 -5.39 12.58
CA ALA A 247 -7.64 -5.93 13.93
C ALA A 247 -8.20 -4.98 15.01
N LEU A 248 -7.99 -3.67 14.86
CA LEU A 248 -8.56 -2.65 15.75
C LEU A 248 -10.10 -2.65 15.70
N LEU A 249 -10.69 -2.78 14.51
CA LEU A 249 -12.14 -2.91 14.34
C LEU A 249 -12.66 -4.23 14.93
N ALA A 250 -11.89 -5.31 14.87
CA ALA A 250 -12.23 -6.55 15.55
C ALA A 250 -12.34 -6.34 17.06
N ALA A 251 -11.41 -5.61 17.67
CA ALA A 251 -11.42 -5.30 19.11
C ALA A 251 -12.57 -4.38 19.53
N GLU A 252 -13.04 -3.51 18.64
CA GLU A 252 -14.12 -2.55 18.94
C GLU A 252 -15.53 -3.13 18.74
N ASN A 253 -15.64 -4.24 18.03
CA ASN A 253 -16.91 -4.85 17.68
C ASN A 253 -17.11 -6.26 18.29
N SER A 254 -16.31 -6.61 19.28
CA SER A 254 -16.36 -7.90 20.02
C SER A 254 -17.18 -7.82 21.27
#